data_5dd4ce74bb800917ac7f48d324c30cb2
#
_entry.id   5dd4ce74bb800917ac7f48d324c30cb2
#
_cell.length_a   1.000
_cell.length_b   1.000
_cell.length_c   1.000
_cell.angle_alpha   90.00
_cell.angle_beta   90.00
_cell.angle_gamma   90.00
#
_symmetry.space_group_name_H-M   'P 1'
#
loop_
_entity.id
_entity.type
_entity.pdbx_description
1 polymer ?
#
loop_
_entity_poly.entity_id
_entity_poly.type
_entity_poly.pdbx_seq_one_letter_code
_entity_poly.pdbx_strand_id
1 'polypeptide(L)'
;MPAVLLTLAPVLVAVFLMISGNGLLNTLVPLKAAMIGFSQQDIGFVGSAYFLGMFAGTWMTPAIVRRAGHTRAFAAYAAIVAVATLGFPIATHLIAWCLLRAAIGFCFAGLYTIVESWISSKADSGNRGRLLAFYNVVNFMGSAFGQQWLRIADPKSFQLFSATAAFVMLSLLPMAMTRAEPPPLPPKGRLVLGAMLRAAPIGIVGITLVGLANGTFWSLAPAYIEKMGLGPTTVASFMTAVIVASALSPYPIGKLSDRVDRRYVIAAASALAMVAEILLALMGQASPWALYVAGFFLGTMQPVIYPLITAHVFDRMGTEKGVAISSTLLFLYCAGAVVGPLFASSLMEHFGQAMLFVHNAGAHLLILAFVVWRIMVRPAPQRVEPEPTNLPPTA
;
A
#
# COMPACT_ATOMS: atom_id res chain seq x y z
N MET A 1 -6.11 -1.73 27.33
CA MET A 1 -5.74 -0.90 26.17
C MET A 1 -4.54 0.02 26.44
N PRO A 2 -4.52 0.94 27.43
CA PRO A 2 -3.33 1.79 27.65
C PRO A 2 -2.04 1.01 27.90
N ALA A 3 -2.06 -0.04 28.69
CA ALA A 3 -0.88 -0.87 28.97
C ALA A 3 -0.32 -1.56 27.72
N VAL A 4 -1.18 -2.07 26.82
CA VAL A 4 -0.74 -2.69 25.54
C VAL A 4 -0.14 -1.65 24.63
N LEU A 5 -0.71 -0.44 24.52
CA LEU A 5 -0.16 0.64 23.74
C LEU A 5 1.19 1.12 24.28
N LEU A 6 1.38 1.19 25.59
CA LEU A 6 2.66 1.53 26.21
C LEU A 6 3.72 0.47 25.89
N THR A 7 3.36 -0.82 25.94
CA THR A 7 4.27 -1.92 25.58
C THR A 7 4.68 -1.87 24.09
N LEU A 8 3.75 -1.47 23.21
CA LEU A 8 3.98 -1.35 21.77
C LEU A 8 4.50 0.04 21.34
N ALA A 9 4.57 1.02 22.24
CA ALA A 9 5.01 2.37 21.92
C ALA A 9 6.35 2.41 21.16
N PRO A 10 7.39 1.66 21.57
CA PRO A 10 8.65 1.63 20.80
C PRO A 10 8.45 1.12 19.38
N VAL A 11 7.63 0.08 19.18
CA VAL A 11 7.34 -0.47 17.86
C VAL A 11 6.58 0.55 17.00
N LEU A 12 5.59 1.26 17.59
CA LEU A 12 4.81 2.28 16.89
C LEU A 12 5.65 3.51 16.51
N VAL A 13 6.59 3.91 17.37
CA VAL A 13 7.58 4.97 17.04
C VAL A 13 8.50 4.50 15.91
N ALA A 14 8.97 3.26 15.94
CA ALA A 14 9.75 2.68 14.84
C ALA A 14 8.96 2.69 13.53
N VAL A 15 7.68 2.33 13.57
CA VAL A 15 6.76 2.40 12.42
C VAL A 15 6.65 3.82 11.89
N PHE A 16 6.37 4.79 12.74
CA PHE A 16 6.25 6.20 12.34
C PHE A 16 7.50 6.68 11.60
N LEU A 17 8.69 6.43 12.17
CA LEU A 17 9.96 6.83 11.56
C LEU A 17 10.22 6.09 10.24
N MET A 18 10.07 4.77 10.24
CA MET A 18 10.27 3.95 9.04
C MET A 18 9.34 4.38 7.91
N ILE A 19 8.06 4.62 8.20
CA ILE A 19 7.06 5.03 7.22
C ILE A 19 7.26 6.47 6.77
N SER A 20 7.76 7.36 7.64
CA SER A 20 8.14 8.72 7.23
C SER A 20 9.23 8.67 6.15
N GLY A 21 10.24 7.83 6.34
CA GLY A 21 11.27 7.60 5.32
C GLY A 21 10.69 6.97 4.04
N ASN A 22 9.87 5.93 4.15
CA ASN A 22 9.27 5.26 2.99
C ASN A 22 8.32 6.18 2.21
N GLY A 23 7.48 6.95 2.91
CA GLY A 23 6.56 7.90 2.29
C GLY A 23 7.29 8.97 1.50
N LEU A 24 8.35 9.55 2.08
CA LEU A 24 9.22 10.49 1.36
C LEU A 24 9.87 9.82 0.15
N LEU A 25 10.47 8.65 0.31
CA LEU A 25 11.22 7.96 -0.75
C LEU A 25 10.34 7.55 -1.93
N ASN A 26 9.13 7.06 -1.65
CA ASN A 26 8.19 6.65 -2.70
C ASN A 26 7.76 7.81 -3.60
N THR A 27 7.78 9.03 -3.08
CA THR A 27 7.50 10.23 -3.86
C THR A 27 8.76 10.85 -4.46
N LEU A 28 9.86 10.85 -3.69
CA LEU A 28 11.12 11.46 -4.10
C LEU A 28 11.75 10.75 -5.31
N VAL A 29 11.73 9.41 -5.35
CA VAL A 29 12.38 8.65 -6.43
C VAL A 29 11.76 8.93 -7.79
N PRO A 30 10.43 8.79 -8.02
CA PRO A 30 9.85 9.13 -9.32
C PRO A 30 9.94 10.62 -9.65
N LEU A 31 9.81 11.50 -8.64
CA LEU A 31 9.99 12.95 -8.80
C LEU A 31 11.42 13.28 -9.30
N LYS A 32 12.44 12.77 -8.61
CA LYS A 32 13.84 12.98 -9.00
C LYS A 32 14.14 12.40 -10.38
N ALA A 33 13.63 11.19 -10.68
CA ALA A 33 13.78 10.56 -11.99
C ALA A 33 13.24 11.46 -13.13
N ALA A 34 12.03 12.04 -12.93
CA ALA A 34 11.45 12.98 -13.85
C ALA A 34 12.32 14.25 -14.02
N MET A 35 12.83 14.81 -12.92
CA MET A 35 13.67 16.02 -12.91
C MET A 35 15.03 15.85 -13.58
N ILE A 36 15.60 14.64 -13.58
CA ILE A 36 16.89 14.34 -14.23
C ILE A 36 16.72 13.82 -15.67
N GLY A 37 15.49 13.81 -16.19
CA GLY A 37 15.22 13.54 -17.60
C GLY A 37 14.96 12.08 -17.95
N PHE A 38 14.65 11.21 -16.97
CA PHE A 38 14.21 9.86 -17.28
C PHE A 38 12.91 9.89 -18.11
N SER A 39 12.80 8.96 -19.08
CA SER A 39 11.56 8.75 -19.82
C SER A 39 10.44 8.25 -18.91
N GLN A 40 9.20 8.30 -19.36
CA GLN A 40 8.10 7.73 -18.60
C GLN A 40 8.27 6.23 -18.41
N GLN A 41 8.76 5.53 -19.45
CA GLN A 41 9.05 4.11 -19.36
C GLN A 41 10.14 3.78 -18.34
N ASP A 42 11.21 4.57 -18.27
CA ASP A 42 12.26 4.39 -17.25
C ASP A 42 11.69 4.50 -15.83
N ILE A 43 10.83 5.50 -15.59
CA ILE A 43 10.18 5.68 -14.30
C ILE A 43 9.24 4.50 -14.00
N GLY A 44 8.55 3.98 -15.01
CA GLY A 44 7.73 2.77 -14.91
C GLY A 44 8.54 1.54 -14.52
N PHE A 45 9.72 1.32 -15.13
CA PHE A 45 10.63 0.24 -14.75
C PHE A 45 11.11 0.36 -13.30
N VAL A 46 11.51 1.56 -12.88
CA VAL A 46 11.93 1.84 -11.49
C VAL A 46 10.80 1.55 -10.49
N GLY A 47 9.56 1.95 -10.83
CA GLY A 47 8.37 1.67 -10.01
C GLY A 47 8.07 0.18 -9.91
N SER A 48 8.07 -0.53 -11.04
CA SER A 48 7.82 -1.98 -11.11
C SER A 48 8.89 -2.79 -10.37
N ALA A 49 10.15 -2.35 -10.42
CA ALA A 49 11.25 -2.98 -9.70
C ALA A 49 11.01 -2.99 -8.17
N TYR A 50 10.41 -1.91 -7.61
CA TYR A 50 10.04 -1.87 -6.20
C TYR A 50 9.06 -2.99 -5.83
N PHE A 51 7.99 -3.15 -6.61
CA PHE A 51 6.96 -4.16 -6.35
C PHE A 51 7.46 -5.58 -6.60
N LEU A 52 8.35 -5.77 -7.57
CA LEU A 52 9.04 -7.04 -7.80
C LEU A 52 9.92 -7.41 -6.59
N GLY A 53 10.69 -6.46 -6.07
CA GLY A 53 11.46 -6.63 -4.83
C GLY A 53 10.56 -6.94 -3.64
N MET A 54 9.47 -6.21 -3.48
CA MET A 54 8.48 -6.42 -2.42
C MET A 54 7.86 -7.82 -2.50
N PHE A 55 7.53 -8.29 -3.69
CA PHE A 55 7.08 -9.65 -3.93
C PHE A 55 8.10 -10.70 -3.45
N ALA A 56 9.35 -10.59 -3.89
CA ALA A 56 10.42 -11.48 -3.47
C ALA A 56 10.66 -11.43 -1.95
N GLY A 57 10.64 -10.23 -1.35
CA GLY A 57 10.78 -10.00 0.09
C GLY A 57 9.69 -10.69 0.90
N THR A 58 8.43 -10.61 0.46
CA THR A 58 7.31 -11.27 1.13
C THR A 58 7.52 -12.80 1.23
N TRP A 59 8.10 -13.42 0.20
CA TRP A 59 8.35 -14.87 0.19
C TRP A 59 9.55 -15.28 1.03
N MET A 60 10.60 -14.47 1.01
CA MET A 60 11.88 -14.82 1.65
C MET A 60 11.94 -14.41 3.13
N THR A 61 11.25 -13.37 3.52
CA THR A 61 11.29 -12.83 4.90
C THR A 61 11.00 -13.86 5.99
N PRO A 62 9.99 -14.76 5.87
CA PRO A 62 9.76 -15.76 6.92
C PRO A 62 10.96 -16.68 7.15
N ALA A 63 11.73 -16.99 6.10
CA ALA A 63 12.93 -17.81 6.24
C ALA A 63 14.09 -17.02 6.87
N ILE A 64 14.25 -15.75 6.52
CA ILE A 64 15.28 -14.86 7.07
C ILE A 64 15.02 -14.61 8.55
N VAL A 65 13.77 -14.29 8.92
CA VAL A 65 13.38 -14.05 10.32
C VAL A 65 13.55 -15.30 11.17
N ARG A 66 13.26 -16.50 10.64
CA ARG A 66 13.52 -17.77 11.35
C ARG A 66 14.99 -17.98 11.68
N ARG A 67 15.91 -17.53 10.81
CA ARG A 67 17.36 -17.71 11.00
C ARG A 67 17.97 -16.62 11.88
N ALA A 68 17.61 -15.37 11.64
CA ALA A 68 18.23 -14.22 12.27
C ALA A 68 17.50 -13.71 13.52
N GLY A 69 16.20 -14.04 13.67
CA GLY A 69 15.29 -13.40 14.63
C GLY A 69 14.76 -12.05 14.13
N HIS A 70 13.65 -11.58 14.74
CA HIS A 70 12.92 -10.38 14.30
C HIS A 70 13.79 -9.12 14.35
N THR A 71 14.43 -8.83 15.49
CA THR A 71 15.20 -7.59 15.69
C THR A 71 16.43 -7.50 14.78
N ARG A 72 17.16 -8.62 14.61
CA ARG A 72 18.34 -8.64 13.74
C ARG A 72 17.96 -8.54 12.26
N ALA A 73 16.87 -9.20 11.85
CA ALA A 73 16.35 -9.08 10.49
C ALA A 73 15.88 -7.65 10.22
N PHE A 74 15.18 -7.01 11.17
CA PHE A 74 14.78 -5.60 11.06
C PHE A 74 15.99 -4.70 10.86
N ALA A 75 17.04 -4.88 11.67
CA ALA A 75 18.27 -4.09 11.58
C ALA A 75 18.97 -4.25 10.22
N ALA A 76 19.06 -5.49 9.72
CA ALA A 76 19.67 -5.76 8.42
C ALA A 76 18.87 -5.11 7.28
N TYR A 77 17.54 -5.23 7.29
CA TYR A 77 16.69 -4.60 6.30
C TYR A 77 16.77 -3.08 6.33
N ALA A 78 16.72 -2.46 7.51
CA ALA A 78 16.83 -1.02 7.66
C ALA A 78 18.20 -0.49 7.18
N ALA A 79 19.29 -1.21 7.47
CA ALA A 79 20.62 -0.87 6.99
C ALA A 79 20.70 -0.94 5.45
N ILE A 80 20.18 -2.00 4.83
CA ILE A 80 20.14 -2.13 3.36
C ILE A 80 19.31 -1.00 2.74
N VAL A 81 18.13 -0.67 3.30
CA VAL A 81 17.31 0.45 2.81
C VAL A 81 18.09 1.76 2.88
N ALA A 82 18.76 2.05 3.99
CA ALA A 82 19.54 3.28 4.15
C ALA A 82 20.67 3.38 3.11
N VAL A 83 21.46 2.32 2.96
CA VAL A 83 22.55 2.27 1.98
C VAL A 83 22.01 2.39 0.54
N ALA A 84 20.96 1.64 0.21
CA ALA A 84 20.34 1.70 -1.12
C ALA A 84 19.76 3.10 -1.40
N THR A 85 19.17 3.74 -0.40
CA THR A 85 18.63 5.10 -0.53
C THR A 85 19.75 6.12 -0.83
N LEU A 86 20.88 6.02 -0.17
CA LEU A 86 22.05 6.88 -0.42
C LEU A 86 22.73 6.57 -1.76
N GLY A 87 22.42 5.42 -2.37
CA GLY A 87 22.89 5.07 -3.70
C GLY A 87 22.22 5.86 -4.84
N PHE A 88 20.98 6.34 -4.70
CA PHE A 88 20.27 7.07 -5.77
C PHE A 88 20.96 8.34 -6.24
N PRO A 89 21.47 9.24 -5.37
CA PRO A 89 22.18 10.43 -5.81
C PRO A 89 23.47 10.14 -6.59
N ILE A 90 24.06 8.97 -6.37
CA ILE A 90 25.33 8.56 -6.99
C ILE A 90 25.08 7.78 -8.29
N ALA A 91 23.99 7.03 -8.36
CA ALA A 91 23.66 6.19 -9.50
C ALA A 91 23.18 7.02 -10.69
N THR A 92 23.77 6.81 -11.87
CA THR A 92 23.45 7.55 -13.10
C THR A 92 22.67 6.70 -14.12
N HIS A 93 22.61 5.37 -13.92
CA HIS A 93 22.04 4.44 -14.90
C HIS A 93 20.72 3.86 -14.42
N LEU A 94 19.77 3.67 -15.35
CA LEU A 94 18.46 3.05 -15.08
C LEU A 94 18.56 1.72 -14.34
N ILE A 95 19.45 0.82 -14.77
CA ILE A 95 19.62 -0.51 -14.14
C ILE A 95 19.98 -0.38 -12.66
N ALA A 96 20.88 0.55 -12.32
CA ALA A 96 21.25 0.79 -10.93
C ALA A 96 20.04 1.26 -10.11
N TRP A 97 19.22 2.17 -10.65
CA TRP A 97 17.98 2.63 -10.01
C TRP A 97 16.97 1.50 -9.81
N CYS A 98 16.81 0.63 -10.81
CA CYS A 98 15.94 -0.56 -10.68
C CYS A 98 16.44 -1.53 -9.60
N LEU A 99 17.75 -1.80 -9.53
CA LEU A 99 18.33 -2.67 -8.51
C LEU A 99 18.18 -2.08 -7.10
N LEU A 100 18.45 -0.78 -6.93
CA LEU A 100 18.24 -0.08 -5.67
C LEU A 100 16.77 -0.13 -5.24
N ARG A 101 15.84 0.12 -6.18
CA ARG A 101 14.41 0.04 -5.90
C ARG A 101 13.95 -1.36 -5.55
N ALA A 102 14.43 -2.39 -6.25
CA ALA A 102 14.11 -3.78 -5.93
C ALA A 102 14.65 -4.17 -4.53
N ALA A 103 15.87 -3.77 -4.19
CA ALA A 103 16.43 -4.00 -2.86
C ALA A 103 15.62 -3.33 -1.75
N ILE A 104 15.18 -2.08 -1.97
CA ILE A 104 14.33 -1.33 -1.04
C ILE A 104 12.96 -2.01 -0.90
N GLY A 105 12.31 -2.37 -2.01
CA GLY A 105 11.02 -3.08 -1.98
C GLY A 105 11.11 -4.40 -1.21
N PHE A 106 12.17 -5.18 -1.46
CA PHE A 106 12.45 -6.42 -0.74
C PHE A 106 12.56 -6.20 0.77
N CYS A 107 13.34 -5.20 1.18
CA CYS A 107 13.53 -4.90 2.59
C CYS A 107 12.28 -4.33 3.26
N PHE A 108 11.50 -3.48 2.58
CA PHE A 108 10.25 -2.98 3.14
C PHE A 108 9.20 -4.08 3.33
N ALA A 109 9.10 -5.06 2.45
CA ALA A 109 8.25 -6.23 2.69
C ALA A 109 8.65 -6.96 3.99
N GLY A 110 9.95 -7.07 4.24
CA GLY A 110 10.50 -7.63 5.48
C GLY A 110 10.17 -6.79 6.71
N LEU A 111 10.40 -5.49 6.63
CA LEU A 111 10.12 -4.55 7.72
C LEU A 111 8.63 -4.55 8.11
N TYR A 112 7.72 -4.49 7.13
CA TYR A 112 6.27 -4.60 7.38
C TYR A 112 5.90 -5.93 8.03
N THR A 113 6.40 -7.05 7.51
CA THR A 113 6.12 -8.38 8.07
C THR A 113 6.55 -8.48 9.52
N ILE A 114 7.72 -7.96 9.88
CA ILE A 114 8.24 -7.96 11.25
C ILE A 114 7.36 -7.11 12.17
N VAL A 115 7.05 -5.88 11.77
CA VAL A 115 6.21 -4.96 12.56
C VAL A 115 4.82 -5.53 12.77
N GLU A 116 4.17 -6.03 11.71
CA GLU A 116 2.84 -6.63 11.80
C GLU A 116 2.80 -7.87 12.68
N SER A 117 3.88 -8.66 12.69
CA SER A 117 4.03 -9.79 13.61
C SER A 117 4.04 -9.33 15.08
N TRP A 118 4.77 -8.24 15.40
CA TRP A 118 4.81 -7.65 16.73
C TRP A 118 3.45 -7.14 17.19
N ILE A 119 2.73 -6.43 16.30
CA ILE A 119 1.40 -5.90 16.60
C ILE A 119 0.40 -7.04 16.80
N SER A 120 0.42 -8.03 15.91
CA SER A 120 -0.48 -9.18 15.96
C SER A 120 -0.27 -10.06 17.19
N SER A 121 0.96 -10.18 17.70
CA SER A 121 1.28 -10.97 18.89
C SER A 121 0.67 -10.41 20.19
N LYS A 122 0.35 -9.11 20.21
CA LYS A 122 -0.29 -8.43 21.36
C LYS A 122 -1.77 -8.17 21.13
N ALA A 123 -2.31 -8.63 20.01
CA ALA A 123 -3.73 -8.52 19.67
C ALA A 123 -4.50 -9.75 20.17
N ASP A 124 -5.53 -9.51 20.95
CA ASP A 124 -6.57 -10.49 21.34
C ASP A 124 -7.88 -10.20 20.60
N SER A 125 -8.87 -11.08 20.75
CA SER A 125 -10.18 -10.92 20.10
C SER A 125 -10.89 -9.61 20.44
N GLY A 126 -10.64 -9.05 21.63
CA GLY A 126 -11.30 -7.83 22.11
C GLY A 126 -10.61 -6.53 21.72
N ASN A 127 -9.30 -6.56 21.37
CA ASN A 127 -8.52 -5.36 21.09
C ASN A 127 -7.95 -5.29 19.65
N ARG A 128 -7.97 -6.39 18.89
CA ARG A 128 -7.33 -6.53 17.57
C ARG A 128 -7.72 -5.43 16.59
N GLY A 129 -9.02 -5.16 16.46
CA GLY A 129 -9.51 -4.13 15.53
C GLY A 129 -9.01 -2.73 15.90
N ARG A 130 -9.02 -2.39 17.20
CA ARG A 130 -8.54 -1.09 17.71
C ARG A 130 -7.03 -0.94 17.53
N LEU A 131 -6.27 -2.00 17.76
CA LEU A 131 -4.82 -1.98 17.63
C LEU A 131 -4.38 -1.81 16.16
N LEU A 132 -5.03 -2.52 15.24
CA LEU A 132 -4.80 -2.37 13.81
C LEU A 132 -5.23 -0.98 13.30
N ALA A 133 -6.35 -0.43 13.81
CA ALA A 133 -6.75 0.92 13.46
C ALA A 133 -5.71 1.95 13.92
N PHE A 134 -5.17 1.82 15.13
CA PHE A 134 -4.13 2.70 15.65
C PHE A 134 -2.83 2.58 14.83
N TYR A 135 -2.41 1.36 14.49
CA TYR A 135 -1.29 1.10 13.59
C TYR A 135 -1.48 1.80 12.23
N ASN A 136 -2.66 1.70 11.63
CA ASN A 136 -2.94 2.36 10.36
C ASN A 136 -2.89 3.89 10.48
N VAL A 137 -3.39 4.48 11.57
CA VAL A 137 -3.27 5.92 11.81
C VAL A 137 -1.80 6.34 11.87
N VAL A 138 -0.94 5.58 12.58
CA VAL A 138 0.50 5.85 12.65
C VAL A 138 1.15 5.75 11.26
N ASN A 139 0.77 4.76 10.44
CA ASN A 139 1.23 4.65 9.05
C ASN A 139 0.87 5.87 8.21
N PHE A 140 -0.39 6.29 8.23
CA PHE A 140 -0.83 7.46 7.47
C PHE A 140 -0.17 8.75 7.97
N MET A 141 -0.04 8.93 9.27
CA MET A 141 0.65 10.09 9.87
C MET A 141 2.13 10.11 9.46
N GLY A 142 2.85 8.98 9.55
CA GLY A 142 4.23 8.88 9.12
C GLY A 142 4.38 9.19 7.62
N SER A 143 3.52 8.61 6.80
CA SER A 143 3.54 8.86 5.35
C SER A 143 3.28 10.33 5.01
N ALA A 144 2.26 10.95 5.61
CA ALA A 144 1.95 12.37 5.41
C ALA A 144 3.08 13.28 5.91
N PHE A 145 3.67 12.96 7.06
CA PHE A 145 4.83 13.68 7.60
C PHE A 145 6.03 13.61 6.64
N GLY A 146 6.30 12.42 6.09
CA GLY A 146 7.36 12.25 5.09
C GLY A 146 7.20 13.15 3.86
N GLN A 147 5.96 13.35 3.36
CA GLN A 147 5.70 14.23 2.22
C GLN A 147 6.11 15.69 2.47
N GLN A 148 6.02 16.19 3.71
CA GLN A 148 6.33 17.59 4.01
C GLN A 148 7.81 17.91 3.82
N TRP A 149 8.70 16.93 3.89
CA TRP A 149 10.13 17.12 3.66
C TRP A 149 10.45 17.59 2.24
N LEU A 150 9.60 17.27 1.25
CA LEU A 150 9.74 17.80 -0.12
C LEU A 150 9.63 19.34 -0.21
N ARG A 151 9.14 20.01 0.84
CA ARG A 151 9.03 21.47 0.92
C ARG A 151 10.27 22.12 1.50
N ILE A 152 11.15 21.33 2.16
CA ILE A 152 12.28 21.85 2.98
C ILE A 152 13.56 21.90 2.16
N ALA A 153 13.74 20.96 1.22
CA ALA A 153 14.97 20.87 0.44
C ALA A 153 14.66 20.53 -1.03
N ASP A 154 15.60 20.88 -1.92
CA ASP A 154 15.51 20.58 -3.34
C ASP A 154 15.58 19.05 -3.56
N PRO A 155 14.60 18.43 -4.25
CA PRO A 155 14.64 17.01 -4.61
C PRO A 155 15.85 16.60 -5.46
N LYS A 156 16.50 17.55 -6.13
CA LYS A 156 17.73 17.31 -6.87
C LYS A 156 18.93 17.12 -5.96
N SER A 157 18.89 17.68 -4.75
CA SER A 157 19.95 17.56 -3.77
C SER A 157 19.99 16.18 -3.12
N PHE A 158 21.10 15.90 -2.47
CA PHE A 158 21.28 14.66 -1.75
C PHE A 158 20.59 14.65 -0.36
N GLN A 159 20.20 15.83 0.13
CA GLN A 159 19.67 16.06 1.48
C GLN A 159 18.40 15.23 1.78
N LEU A 160 17.45 15.15 0.85
CA LEU A 160 16.22 14.39 1.06
C LEU A 160 16.46 12.88 1.10
N PHE A 161 17.41 12.36 0.32
CA PHE A 161 17.83 10.96 0.41
C PHE A 161 18.51 10.67 1.74
N SER A 162 19.35 11.59 2.24
CA SER A 162 19.96 11.49 3.57
C SER A 162 18.92 11.52 4.68
N ALA A 163 17.93 12.42 4.60
CA ALA A 163 16.83 12.48 5.55
C ALA A 163 16.04 11.17 5.57
N THR A 164 15.74 10.62 4.38
CA THR A 164 15.08 9.31 4.26
C THR A 164 15.89 8.20 4.92
N ALA A 165 17.17 8.11 4.62
CA ALA A 165 18.07 7.12 5.23
C ALA A 165 18.14 7.30 6.76
N ALA A 166 18.21 8.55 7.24
CA ALA A 166 18.20 8.86 8.67
C ALA A 166 16.90 8.40 9.35
N PHE A 167 15.71 8.65 8.76
CA PHE A 167 14.44 8.17 9.31
C PHE A 167 14.42 6.65 9.46
N VAL A 168 14.84 5.93 8.42
CA VAL A 168 14.88 4.47 8.46
C VAL A 168 15.89 3.97 9.49
N MET A 169 17.06 4.58 9.58
CA MET A 169 18.07 4.21 10.60
C MET A 169 17.62 4.55 12.02
N LEU A 170 16.99 5.71 12.23
CA LEU A 170 16.44 6.09 13.52
C LEU A 170 15.34 5.15 14.01
N SER A 171 14.62 4.48 13.10
CA SER A 171 13.62 3.47 13.47
C SER A 171 14.22 2.26 14.19
N LEU A 172 15.54 2.03 14.05
CA LEU A 172 16.26 0.97 14.76
C LEU A 172 16.31 1.21 16.27
N LEU A 173 16.43 2.46 16.70
CA LEU A 173 16.60 2.78 18.11
C LEU A 173 15.42 2.27 18.96
N PRO A 174 14.17 2.67 18.71
CA PRO A 174 13.06 2.17 19.49
C PRO A 174 12.83 0.66 19.29
N MET A 175 13.14 0.12 18.09
CA MET A 175 13.02 -1.31 17.87
C MET A 175 14.03 -2.13 18.66
N ALA A 176 15.27 -1.66 18.78
CA ALA A 176 16.32 -2.31 19.58
C ALA A 176 16.07 -2.19 21.10
N MET A 177 15.37 -1.13 21.52
CA MET A 177 15.03 -0.89 22.93
C MET A 177 13.75 -1.60 23.37
N THR A 178 13.03 -2.28 22.47
CA THR A 178 11.80 -2.97 22.86
C THR A 178 12.12 -4.15 23.77
N ARG A 179 11.41 -4.23 24.91
CA ARG A 179 11.49 -5.32 25.88
C ARG A 179 10.43 -6.40 25.65
N ALA A 180 9.56 -6.20 24.67
CA ALA A 180 8.53 -7.19 24.37
C ALA A 180 9.15 -8.48 23.83
N GLU A 181 8.61 -9.63 24.22
CA GLU A 181 9.03 -10.92 23.70
C GLU A 181 8.84 -10.97 22.17
N PRO A 182 9.81 -11.54 21.41
CA PRO A 182 9.66 -11.70 19.98
C PRO A 182 8.39 -12.50 19.65
N PRO A 183 7.62 -12.08 18.63
CA PRO A 183 6.43 -12.79 18.22
C PRO A 183 6.76 -14.20 17.69
N PRO A 184 5.77 -15.13 17.68
CA PRO A 184 5.95 -16.41 17.01
C PRO A 184 6.24 -16.22 15.54
N LEU A 185 7.00 -17.15 14.96
CA LEU A 185 7.39 -17.09 13.55
C LEU A 185 6.16 -17.15 12.64
N PRO A 186 6.08 -16.29 11.62
CA PRO A 186 4.97 -16.33 10.69
C PRO A 186 4.91 -17.70 9.98
N PRO A 187 3.72 -18.31 9.85
CA PRO A 187 3.56 -19.56 9.13
C PRO A 187 3.88 -19.38 7.65
N LYS A 188 4.34 -20.46 7.01
CA LYS A 188 4.55 -20.44 5.56
C LYS A 188 3.19 -20.34 4.86
N GLY A 189 2.98 -19.28 4.09
CA GLY A 189 1.81 -19.14 3.24
C GLY A 189 1.82 -20.18 2.10
N ARG A 190 0.67 -20.79 1.81
CA ARG A 190 0.44 -21.59 0.60
C ARG A 190 -0.53 -20.83 -0.28
N LEU A 191 -0.32 -20.86 -1.60
CA LEU A 191 -1.26 -20.24 -2.52
C LEU A 191 -2.49 -21.15 -2.71
N VAL A 192 -3.68 -20.53 -2.69
CA VAL A 192 -4.99 -21.22 -2.87
C VAL A 192 -5.76 -20.68 -4.09
N LEU A 193 -5.03 -20.34 -5.16
CA LEU A 193 -5.58 -19.74 -6.39
C LEU A 193 -6.78 -20.50 -6.96
N GLY A 194 -6.66 -21.84 -7.11
CA GLY A 194 -7.72 -22.67 -7.68
C GLY A 194 -8.99 -22.71 -6.81
N ALA A 195 -8.86 -22.72 -5.49
CA ALA A 195 -9.99 -22.66 -4.57
C ALA A 195 -10.64 -21.25 -4.61
N MET A 196 -9.84 -20.19 -4.64
CA MET A 196 -10.30 -18.80 -4.71
C MET A 196 -11.02 -18.51 -6.04
N LEU A 197 -10.53 -19.05 -7.17
CA LEU A 197 -11.19 -18.90 -8.47
C LEU A 197 -12.62 -19.46 -8.46
N ARG A 198 -12.85 -20.58 -7.79
CA ARG A 198 -14.17 -21.21 -7.69
C ARG A 198 -15.08 -20.50 -6.70
N ALA A 199 -14.58 -20.16 -5.52
CA ALA A 199 -15.38 -19.63 -4.42
C ALA A 199 -15.58 -18.10 -4.50
N ALA A 200 -14.51 -17.36 -4.78
CA ALA A 200 -14.46 -15.90 -4.71
C ALA A 200 -13.68 -15.28 -5.88
N PRO A 201 -14.12 -15.43 -7.15
CA PRO A 201 -13.36 -14.94 -8.31
C PRO A 201 -13.18 -13.41 -8.32
N ILE A 202 -14.06 -12.64 -7.63
CA ILE A 202 -13.88 -11.20 -7.41
C ILE A 202 -12.54 -10.93 -6.69
N GLY A 203 -12.10 -11.85 -5.81
CA GLY A 203 -10.80 -11.76 -5.15
C GLY A 203 -9.64 -11.78 -6.14
N ILE A 204 -9.67 -12.68 -7.14
CA ILE A 204 -8.58 -12.80 -8.12
C ILE A 204 -8.54 -11.57 -9.03
N VAL A 205 -9.64 -11.31 -9.73
CA VAL A 205 -9.72 -10.21 -10.71
C VAL A 205 -9.55 -8.86 -10.02
N GLY A 206 -10.33 -8.63 -8.95
CA GLY A 206 -10.36 -7.34 -8.28
C GLY A 206 -9.02 -6.99 -7.62
N ILE A 207 -8.39 -7.92 -6.88
CA ILE A 207 -7.10 -7.62 -6.21
C ILE A 207 -5.97 -7.42 -7.23
N THR A 208 -5.95 -8.17 -8.33
CA THR A 208 -4.94 -7.94 -9.38
C THR A 208 -5.10 -6.54 -10.00
N LEU A 209 -6.33 -6.12 -10.32
CA LEU A 209 -6.60 -4.81 -10.88
C LEU A 209 -6.37 -3.67 -9.86
N VAL A 210 -6.67 -3.90 -8.57
CA VAL A 210 -6.32 -2.95 -7.49
C VAL A 210 -4.80 -2.80 -7.39
N GLY A 211 -4.06 -3.91 -7.45
CA GLY A 211 -2.60 -3.87 -7.47
C GLY A 211 -2.08 -3.07 -8.67
N LEU A 212 -2.65 -3.32 -9.85
CA LEU A 212 -2.31 -2.62 -11.09
C LEU A 212 -2.53 -1.11 -10.96
N ALA A 213 -3.69 -0.65 -10.49
CA ALA A 213 -3.99 0.77 -10.31
C ALA A 213 -3.13 1.41 -9.21
N ASN A 214 -3.02 0.77 -8.04
CA ASN A 214 -2.22 1.29 -6.92
C ASN A 214 -0.72 1.35 -7.26
N GLY A 215 -0.18 0.27 -7.85
CA GLY A 215 1.23 0.23 -8.28
C GLY A 215 1.55 1.36 -9.26
N THR A 216 0.67 1.59 -10.21
CA THR A 216 0.76 2.68 -11.18
C THR A 216 0.72 4.04 -10.49
N PHE A 217 -0.28 4.28 -9.64
CA PHE A 217 -0.45 5.56 -8.95
C PHE A 217 0.78 5.94 -8.12
N TRP A 218 1.21 5.07 -7.21
CA TRP A 218 2.35 5.36 -6.32
C TRP A 218 3.69 5.47 -7.06
N SER A 219 3.83 4.82 -8.22
CA SER A 219 5.06 4.88 -9.01
C SER A 219 5.15 6.10 -9.92
N LEU A 220 4.01 6.59 -10.45
CA LEU A 220 4.03 7.55 -11.55
C LEU A 220 3.39 8.90 -11.22
N ALA A 221 2.49 9.00 -10.22
CA ALA A 221 1.79 10.25 -9.93
C ALA A 221 2.73 11.41 -9.54
N PRO A 222 3.82 11.22 -8.76
CA PRO A 222 4.76 12.30 -8.48
C PRO A 222 5.48 12.81 -9.74
N ALA A 223 5.86 11.89 -10.64
CA ALA A 223 6.50 12.24 -11.91
C ALA A 223 5.52 12.92 -12.88
N TYR A 224 4.25 12.49 -12.89
CA TYR A 224 3.18 13.15 -13.63
C TYR A 224 3.08 14.64 -13.28
N ILE A 225 2.98 14.97 -11.99
CA ILE A 225 2.84 16.35 -11.52
C ILE A 225 4.08 17.18 -11.85
N GLU A 226 5.28 16.59 -11.72
CA GLU A 226 6.54 17.26 -12.06
C GLU A 226 6.62 17.56 -13.55
N LYS A 227 6.32 16.60 -14.43
CA LYS A 227 6.34 16.79 -15.88
C LYS A 227 5.28 17.77 -16.39
N MET A 228 4.28 18.07 -15.57
CA MET A 228 3.34 19.16 -15.82
C MET A 228 3.89 20.54 -15.40
N GLY A 229 5.09 20.62 -14.82
CA GLY A 229 5.73 21.86 -14.40
C GLY A 229 5.15 22.44 -13.09
N LEU A 230 4.41 21.66 -12.29
CA LEU A 230 3.74 22.14 -11.07
C LEU A 230 4.65 22.14 -9.84
N GLY A 231 5.80 21.46 -9.92
CA GLY A 231 6.86 21.49 -8.91
C GLY A 231 6.63 20.69 -7.64
N PRO A 232 7.69 20.53 -6.81
CA PRO A 232 7.71 19.62 -5.65
C PRO A 232 6.68 19.94 -4.57
N THR A 233 6.38 21.21 -4.35
CA THR A 233 5.37 21.64 -3.35
C THR A 233 3.97 21.15 -3.71
N THR A 234 3.62 21.18 -5.01
CA THR A 234 2.35 20.65 -5.51
C THR A 234 2.31 19.12 -5.37
N VAL A 235 3.42 18.44 -5.67
CA VAL A 235 3.56 16.99 -5.44
C VAL A 235 3.30 16.65 -3.97
N ALA A 236 3.99 17.35 -3.04
CA ALA A 236 3.81 17.15 -1.60
C ALA A 236 2.35 17.35 -1.15
N SER A 237 1.70 18.42 -1.62
CA SER A 237 0.31 18.74 -1.28
C SER A 237 -0.66 17.69 -1.81
N PHE A 238 -0.52 17.30 -3.08
CA PHE A 238 -1.36 16.29 -3.72
C PHE A 238 -1.24 14.93 -3.01
N MET A 239 -0.01 14.46 -2.81
CA MET A 239 0.22 13.17 -2.13
C MET A 239 -0.30 13.20 -0.68
N THR A 240 -0.14 14.33 0.02
CA THR A 240 -0.70 14.50 1.36
C THR A 240 -2.22 14.47 1.35
N ALA A 241 -2.87 15.13 0.40
CA ALA A 241 -4.33 15.11 0.27
C ALA A 241 -4.87 13.69 0.05
N VAL A 242 -4.22 12.91 -0.82
CA VAL A 242 -4.56 11.49 -1.05
C VAL A 242 -4.37 10.67 0.23
N ILE A 243 -3.24 10.83 0.94
CA ILE A 243 -2.91 10.06 2.16
C ILE A 243 -3.90 10.40 3.28
N VAL A 244 -4.22 11.67 3.49
CA VAL A 244 -5.18 12.10 4.52
C VAL A 244 -6.57 11.54 4.22
N ALA A 245 -7.02 11.60 2.97
CA ALA A 245 -8.28 11.00 2.55
C ALA A 245 -8.30 9.48 2.78
N SER A 246 -7.18 8.80 2.48
CA SER A 246 -7.00 7.36 2.72
C SER A 246 -7.06 6.98 4.20
N ALA A 247 -6.66 7.88 5.09
CA ALA A 247 -6.76 7.67 6.53
C ALA A 247 -8.21 7.75 7.05
N LEU A 248 -9.04 8.58 6.44
CA LEU A 248 -10.40 8.88 6.89
C LEU A 248 -11.44 7.87 6.37
N SER A 249 -11.23 7.33 5.17
CA SER A 249 -12.24 6.57 4.43
C SER A 249 -12.50 5.14 4.91
N PRO A 250 -11.55 4.34 5.43
CA PRO A 250 -11.78 2.92 5.70
C PRO A 250 -12.85 2.67 6.76
N TYR A 251 -12.92 3.52 7.80
CA TYR A 251 -13.88 3.31 8.89
C TYR A 251 -15.34 3.47 8.45
N PRO A 252 -15.77 4.60 7.86
CA PRO A 252 -17.17 4.78 7.46
C PRO A 252 -17.58 3.81 6.35
N ILE A 253 -16.70 3.56 5.37
CA ILE A 253 -17.00 2.66 4.25
C ILE A 253 -17.01 1.19 4.70
N GLY A 254 -16.10 0.80 5.59
CA GLY A 254 -16.12 -0.53 6.20
C GLY A 254 -17.42 -0.80 6.96
N LYS A 255 -17.85 0.16 7.80
CA LYS A 255 -19.12 0.06 8.54
C LYS A 255 -20.35 -0.04 7.60
N LEU A 256 -20.33 0.68 6.48
CA LEU A 256 -21.37 0.55 5.45
C LEU A 256 -21.36 -0.86 4.83
N SER A 257 -20.17 -1.34 4.47
CA SER A 257 -19.97 -2.66 3.87
C SER A 257 -20.39 -3.82 4.80
N ASP A 258 -20.38 -3.60 6.11
CA ASP A 258 -20.87 -4.60 7.08
C ASP A 258 -22.40 -4.68 7.14
N ARG A 259 -23.12 -3.64 6.67
CA ARG A 259 -24.58 -3.57 6.71
C ARG A 259 -25.28 -4.02 5.40
N VAL A 260 -24.57 -3.86 4.27
CA VAL A 260 -25.09 -4.19 2.93
C VAL A 260 -24.24 -5.27 2.27
N ASP A 261 -24.69 -5.84 1.14
CA ASP A 261 -23.84 -6.75 0.37
C ASP A 261 -22.57 -6.02 -0.09
N ARG A 262 -21.41 -6.54 0.33
CA ARG A 262 -20.10 -5.96 0.04
C ARG A 262 -19.86 -5.69 -1.44
N ARG A 263 -20.49 -6.48 -2.34
CA ARG A 263 -20.35 -6.32 -3.78
C ARG A 263 -20.86 -4.98 -4.26
N TYR A 264 -21.97 -4.46 -3.69
CA TYR A 264 -22.47 -3.13 -4.03
C TYR A 264 -21.50 -2.02 -3.57
N VAL A 265 -20.90 -2.19 -2.39
CA VAL A 265 -19.92 -1.20 -1.89
C VAL A 265 -18.64 -1.22 -2.71
N ILE A 266 -18.15 -2.40 -3.13
CA ILE A 266 -17.00 -2.53 -4.05
C ILE A 266 -17.31 -1.87 -5.38
N ALA A 267 -18.51 -2.13 -5.98
CA ALA A 267 -18.91 -1.52 -7.23
C ALA A 267 -18.99 0.02 -7.12
N ALA A 268 -19.62 0.53 -6.05
CA ALA A 268 -19.74 1.97 -5.82
C ALA A 268 -18.36 2.64 -5.61
N ALA A 269 -17.49 2.04 -4.80
CA ALA A 269 -16.13 2.56 -4.57
C ALA A 269 -15.31 2.57 -5.87
N SER A 270 -15.41 1.51 -6.69
CA SER A 270 -14.74 1.44 -8.00
C SER A 270 -15.28 2.47 -8.98
N ALA A 271 -16.61 2.68 -9.02
CA ALA A 271 -17.21 3.71 -9.87
C ALA A 271 -16.77 5.13 -9.47
N LEU A 272 -16.74 5.43 -8.16
CA LEU A 272 -16.33 6.73 -7.66
C LEU A 272 -14.81 6.97 -7.85
N ALA A 273 -13.97 5.94 -7.67
CA ALA A 273 -12.55 6.01 -7.98
C ALA A 273 -12.32 6.28 -9.48
N MET A 274 -13.02 5.56 -10.35
CA MET A 274 -12.99 5.79 -11.80
C MET A 274 -13.37 7.24 -12.16
N VAL A 275 -14.43 7.77 -11.57
CA VAL A 275 -14.85 9.17 -11.81
C VAL A 275 -13.76 10.15 -11.35
N ALA A 276 -13.17 9.94 -10.18
CA ALA A 276 -12.08 10.79 -9.68
C ALA A 276 -10.86 10.76 -10.63
N GLU A 277 -10.52 9.61 -11.18
CA GLU A 277 -9.42 9.46 -12.13
C GLU A 277 -9.71 10.10 -13.49
N ILE A 278 -10.95 10.00 -13.98
CA ILE A 278 -11.37 10.73 -15.19
C ILE A 278 -11.28 12.25 -14.95
N LEU A 279 -11.73 12.74 -13.79
CA LEU A 279 -11.58 14.14 -13.43
C LEU A 279 -10.10 14.57 -13.38
N LEU A 280 -9.22 13.75 -12.80
CA LEU A 280 -7.77 14.01 -12.78
C LEU A 280 -7.18 14.03 -14.20
N ALA A 281 -7.62 13.14 -15.08
CA ALA A 281 -7.18 13.10 -16.47
C ALA A 281 -7.59 14.36 -17.26
N LEU A 282 -8.81 14.85 -17.02
CA LEU A 282 -9.37 16.00 -17.74
C LEU A 282 -8.98 17.35 -17.14
N MET A 283 -8.94 17.46 -15.81
CA MET A 283 -8.81 18.72 -15.08
C MET A 283 -7.45 18.91 -14.40
N GLY A 284 -6.58 17.92 -14.41
CA GLY A 284 -5.29 18.00 -13.71
C GLY A 284 -4.39 19.14 -14.19
N GLN A 285 -4.64 19.67 -15.39
CA GLN A 285 -3.93 20.82 -15.95
C GLN A 285 -4.62 22.16 -15.66
N ALA A 286 -5.86 22.17 -15.16
CA ALA A 286 -6.64 23.39 -15.01
C ALA A 286 -6.19 24.26 -13.82
N SER A 287 -5.97 23.63 -12.67
CA SER A 287 -5.44 24.32 -11.49
C SER A 287 -4.92 23.34 -10.44
N PRO A 288 -3.96 23.76 -9.57
CA PRO A 288 -3.51 22.93 -8.45
C PRO A 288 -4.64 22.55 -7.49
N TRP A 289 -5.62 23.42 -7.29
CA TRP A 289 -6.78 23.15 -6.43
C TRP A 289 -7.67 22.02 -6.96
N ALA A 290 -7.95 22.03 -8.27
CA ALA A 290 -8.70 20.94 -8.91
C ALA A 290 -7.97 19.60 -8.74
N LEU A 291 -6.64 19.60 -8.87
CA LEU A 291 -5.79 18.45 -8.65
C LEU A 291 -5.91 17.93 -7.20
N TYR A 292 -5.83 18.82 -6.19
CA TYR A 292 -5.94 18.44 -4.78
C TYR A 292 -7.31 17.87 -4.43
N VAL A 293 -8.38 18.49 -4.91
CA VAL A 293 -9.75 18.04 -4.65
C VAL A 293 -10.00 16.68 -5.29
N ALA A 294 -9.67 16.51 -6.57
CA ALA A 294 -9.84 15.22 -7.24
C ALA A 294 -8.93 14.13 -6.64
N GLY A 295 -7.70 14.48 -6.25
CA GLY A 295 -6.79 13.58 -5.51
C GLY A 295 -7.35 13.18 -4.15
N PHE A 296 -7.97 14.08 -3.42
CA PHE A 296 -8.64 13.77 -2.16
C PHE A 296 -9.81 12.78 -2.38
N PHE A 297 -10.63 13.00 -3.40
CA PHE A 297 -11.70 12.05 -3.76
C PHE A 297 -11.14 10.67 -4.14
N LEU A 298 -10.09 10.62 -4.95
CA LEU A 298 -9.43 9.37 -5.28
C LEU A 298 -8.91 8.67 -4.02
N GLY A 299 -8.25 9.41 -3.13
CA GLY A 299 -7.76 8.92 -1.84
C GLY A 299 -8.84 8.38 -0.91
N THR A 300 -10.10 8.81 -1.04
CA THR A 300 -11.20 8.23 -0.26
C THR A 300 -11.66 6.88 -0.78
N MET A 301 -11.58 6.62 -2.08
CA MET A 301 -12.21 5.45 -2.71
C MET A 301 -11.21 4.35 -3.05
N GLN A 302 -10.07 4.68 -3.62
CA GLN A 302 -9.10 3.70 -4.09
C GLN A 302 -8.57 2.78 -2.98
N PRO A 303 -8.16 3.27 -1.77
CA PRO A 303 -7.56 2.41 -0.75
C PRO A 303 -8.54 1.45 -0.09
N VAL A 304 -9.84 1.74 -0.13
CA VAL A 304 -10.85 0.89 0.53
C VAL A 304 -11.23 -0.33 -0.30
N ILE A 305 -10.95 -0.34 -1.62
CA ILE A 305 -11.33 -1.45 -2.51
C ILE A 305 -10.60 -2.74 -2.12
N TYR A 306 -9.30 -2.67 -1.79
CA TYR A 306 -8.52 -3.83 -1.35
C TYR A 306 -9.11 -4.51 -0.09
N PRO A 307 -9.32 -3.83 1.04
CA PRO A 307 -9.91 -4.44 2.23
C PRO A 307 -11.36 -4.90 2.02
N LEU A 308 -12.16 -4.21 1.19
CA LEU A 308 -13.52 -4.65 0.85
C LEU A 308 -13.52 -5.98 0.10
N ILE A 309 -12.65 -6.13 -0.91
CA ILE A 309 -12.51 -7.38 -1.66
C ILE A 309 -11.95 -8.48 -0.76
N THR A 310 -10.97 -8.16 0.09
CA THR A 310 -10.40 -9.09 1.06
C THR A 310 -11.49 -9.63 2.00
N ALA A 311 -12.32 -8.75 2.57
CA ALA A 311 -13.43 -9.14 3.42
C ALA A 311 -14.44 -10.01 2.66
N HIS A 312 -14.77 -9.66 1.40
CA HIS A 312 -15.63 -10.48 0.55
C HIS A 312 -15.06 -11.90 0.31
N VAL A 313 -13.74 -12.02 0.14
CA VAL A 313 -13.10 -13.34 -0.02
C VAL A 313 -13.20 -14.15 1.28
N PHE A 314 -12.98 -13.52 2.44
CA PHE A 314 -13.14 -14.19 3.74
C PHE A 314 -14.58 -14.61 4.02
N ASP A 315 -15.58 -13.80 3.66
CA ASP A 315 -17.00 -14.16 3.78
C ASP A 315 -17.34 -15.41 2.94
N ARG A 316 -16.63 -15.64 1.83
CA ARG A 316 -16.87 -16.79 0.91
C ARG A 316 -16.06 -18.03 1.21
N MET A 317 -14.86 -17.87 1.77
CA MET A 317 -13.90 -18.98 1.97
C MET A 317 -13.70 -19.36 3.44
N GLY A 318 -14.25 -18.57 4.36
CA GLY A 318 -14.05 -18.74 5.80
C GLY A 318 -12.67 -18.31 6.26
N THR A 319 -12.44 -18.35 7.57
CA THR A 319 -11.19 -17.89 8.21
C THR A 319 -10.17 -19.01 8.47
N GLU A 320 -10.56 -20.29 8.33
CA GLU A 320 -9.69 -21.45 8.62
C GLU A 320 -8.38 -21.43 7.82
N LYS A 321 -8.43 -20.98 6.56
CA LYS A 321 -7.27 -20.86 5.66
C LYS A 321 -6.76 -19.41 5.56
N GLY A 322 -6.97 -18.61 6.59
CA GLY A 322 -6.73 -17.15 6.54
C GLY A 322 -5.34 -16.75 6.04
N VAL A 323 -4.28 -17.43 6.51
CA VAL A 323 -2.90 -17.16 6.05
C VAL A 323 -2.73 -17.45 4.56
N ALA A 324 -3.28 -18.57 4.07
CA ALA A 324 -3.19 -18.95 2.66
C ALA A 324 -3.98 -17.98 1.77
N ILE A 325 -5.16 -17.54 2.22
CA ILE A 325 -5.97 -16.53 1.54
C ILE A 325 -5.20 -15.21 1.46
N SER A 326 -4.71 -14.68 2.58
CA SER A 326 -3.97 -13.42 2.62
C SER A 326 -2.70 -13.46 1.76
N SER A 327 -1.95 -14.57 1.80
CA SER A 327 -0.77 -14.76 0.93
C SER A 327 -1.13 -14.77 -0.54
N THR A 328 -2.28 -15.37 -0.92
CA THR A 328 -2.76 -15.41 -2.30
C THR A 328 -3.19 -14.02 -2.77
N LEU A 329 -3.91 -13.26 -1.93
CA LEU A 329 -4.32 -11.89 -2.25
C LEU A 329 -3.11 -10.97 -2.41
N LEU A 330 -2.11 -11.08 -1.51
CA LEU A 330 -0.89 -10.29 -1.62
C LEU A 330 -0.08 -10.65 -2.88
N PHE A 331 -0.01 -11.93 -3.24
CA PHE A 331 0.59 -12.39 -4.49
C PHE A 331 -0.06 -11.72 -5.71
N LEU A 332 -1.39 -11.76 -5.78
CA LEU A 332 -2.17 -11.16 -6.87
C LEU A 332 -2.00 -9.64 -6.93
N TYR A 333 -2.01 -8.98 -5.77
CA TYR A 333 -1.75 -7.55 -5.68
C TYR A 333 -0.36 -7.18 -6.22
N CYS A 334 0.69 -7.89 -5.78
CA CYS A 334 2.04 -7.63 -6.25
C CYS A 334 2.18 -7.89 -7.76
N ALA A 335 1.55 -8.95 -8.28
CA ALA A 335 1.56 -9.21 -9.72
C ALA A 335 0.96 -8.04 -10.52
N GLY A 336 -0.21 -7.53 -10.10
CA GLY A 336 -0.81 -6.34 -10.68
C GLY A 336 0.09 -5.10 -10.53
N ALA A 337 0.65 -4.89 -9.34
CA ALA A 337 1.49 -3.73 -9.04
C ALA A 337 2.84 -3.71 -9.79
N VAL A 338 3.35 -4.86 -10.21
CA VAL A 338 4.52 -4.95 -11.11
C VAL A 338 4.14 -4.57 -12.54
N VAL A 339 3.00 -5.08 -13.03
CA VAL A 339 2.59 -4.88 -14.43
C VAL A 339 2.05 -3.47 -14.68
N GLY A 340 1.32 -2.90 -13.70
CA GLY A 340 0.65 -1.61 -13.85
C GLY A 340 1.55 -0.46 -14.28
N PRO A 341 2.65 -0.17 -13.57
CA PRO A 341 3.54 0.94 -13.93
C PRO A 341 4.18 0.76 -15.32
N LEU A 342 4.49 -0.47 -15.73
CA LEU A 342 5.06 -0.76 -17.05
C LEU A 342 4.08 -0.40 -18.17
N PHE A 343 2.83 -0.84 -18.01
CA PHE A 343 1.81 -0.60 -19.03
C PHE A 343 1.40 0.88 -19.06
N ALA A 344 1.13 1.47 -17.91
CA ALA A 344 0.75 2.88 -17.82
C ALA A 344 1.85 3.83 -18.30
N SER A 345 3.11 3.57 -17.98
CA SER A 345 4.22 4.40 -18.41
C SER A 345 4.40 4.36 -19.93
N SER A 346 4.19 3.20 -20.57
CA SER A 346 4.18 3.09 -22.02
C SER A 346 3.05 3.90 -22.65
N LEU A 347 1.84 3.86 -22.08
CA LEU A 347 0.75 4.71 -22.54
C LEU A 347 1.05 6.20 -22.37
N MET A 348 1.64 6.59 -21.23
CA MET A 348 2.04 7.98 -20.98
C MET A 348 3.09 8.50 -21.96
N GLU A 349 4.05 7.65 -22.35
CA GLU A 349 5.10 7.98 -23.30
C GLU A 349 4.54 8.27 -24.72
N HIS A 350 3.54 7.47 -25.16
CA HIS A 350 3.01 7.55 -26.52
C HIS A 350 1.82 8.50 -26.66
N PHE A 351 0.96 8.60 -25.65
CA PHE A 351 -0.32 9.30 -25.70
C PHE A 351 -0.44 10.48 -24.72
N GLY A 352 0.61 10.74 -23.95
CA GLY A 352 0.68 11.89 -23.04
C GLY A 352 0.35 11.56 -21.58
N GLN A 353 0.64 12.54 -20.71
CA GLN A 353 0.68 12.36 -19.26
C GLN A 353 -0.67 11.92 -18.65
N ALA A 354 -1.79 12.38 -19.19
CA ALA A 354 -3.14 12.05 -18.69
C ALA A 354 -3.45 10.53 -18.73
N MET A 355 -2.69 9.76 -19.55
CA MET A 355 -2.86 8.32 -19.66
C MET A 355 -2.62 7.55 -18.34
N LEU A 356 -1.89 8.14 -17.39
CA LEU A 356 -1.80 7.62 -16.02
C LEU A 356 -3.19 7.34 -15.43
N PHE A 357 -4.03 8.38 -15.43
CA PHE A 357 -5.35 8.30 -14.84
C PHE A 357 -6.37 7.58 -15.73
N VAL A 358 -6.23 7.68 -17.05
CA VAL A 358 -7.06 6.90 -17.99
C VAL A 358 -6.82 5.40 -17.82
N HIS A 359 -5.56 4.97 -17.67
CA HIS A 359 -5.20 3.58 -17.38
C HIS A 359 -5.82 3.10 -16.07
N ASN A 360 -5.71 3.88 -15.00
CA ASN A 360 -6.27 3.53 -13.70
C ASN A 360 -7.81 3.52 -13.73
N ALA A 361 -8.44 4.49 -14.39
CA ALA A 361 -9.88 4.50 -14.61
C ALA A 361 -10.35 3.24 -15.36
N GLY A 362 -9.57 2.78 -16.35
CA GLY A 362 -9.80 1.51 -17.04
C GLY A 362 -9.75 0.30 -16.10
N ALA A 363 -8.78 0.26 -15.18
CA ALA A 363 -8.70 -0.79 -14.17
C ALA A 363 -9.93 -0.79 -13.24
N HIS A 364 -10.35 0.38 -12.74
CA HIS A 364 -11.53 0.50 -11.89
C HIS A 364 -12.83 0.21 -12.65
N LEU A 365 -12.92 0.56 -13.95
CA LEU A 365 -14.02 0.17 -14.82
C LEU A 365 -14.13 -1.35 -14.96
N LEU A 366 -12.99 -2.04 -15.13
CA LEU A 366 -12.97 -3.51 -15.21
C LEU A 366 -13.40 -4.16 -13.90
N ILE A 367 -12.97 -3.61 -12.74
CA ILE A 367 -13.46 -4.08 -11.42
C ILE A 367 -14.97 -3.89 -11.33
N LEU A 368 -15.47 -2.70 -11.63
CA LEU A 368 -16.89 -2.37 -11.61
C LEU A 368 -17.69 -3.33 -12.51
N ALA A 369 -17.31 -3.45 -13.78
CA ALA A 369 -18.00 -4.31 -14.75
C ALA A 369 -18.02 -5.78 -14.30
N PHE A 370 -16.88 -6.29 -13.80
CA PHE A 370 -16.78 -7.66 -13.31
C PHE A 370 -17.64 -7.89 -12.07
N VAL A 371 -17.66 -6.97 -11.12
CA VAL A 371 -18.47 -7.06 -9.90
C VAL A 371 -19.95 -6.99 -10.23
N VAL A 372 -20.38 -6.05 -11.09
CA VAL A 372 -21.77 -5.92 -11.53
C VAL A 372 -22.22 -7.20 -12.25
N TRP A 373 -21.40 -7.72 -13.17
CA TRP A 373 -21.69 -9.00 -13.81
C TRP A 373 -21.88 -10.14 -12.80
N ARG A 374 -21.02 -10.20 -11.76
CA ARG A 374 -21.13 -11.22 -10.69
C ARG A 374 -22.38 -11.04 -9.83
N ILE A 375 -22.85 -9.82 -9.62
CA ILE A 375 -24.11 -9.54 -8.92
C ILE A 375 -25.29 -10.11 -9.73
N MET A 376 -25.29 -9.91 -11.05
CA MET A 376 -26.37 -10.37 -11.93
C MET A 376 -26.43 -11.90 -12.08
N VAL A 377 -25.27 -12.57 -12.08
CA VAL A 377 -25.18 -14.02 -12.34
C VAL A 377 -25.31 -14.87 -11.08
N ARG A 378 -25.00 -14.34 -9.89
CA ARG A 378 -25.06 -15.11 -8.63
C ARG A 378 -25.80 -14.33 -7.55
N PRO A 379 -26.77 -14.98 -6.86
CA PRO A 379 -27.46 -14.35 -5.73
C PRO A 379 -26.48 -13.97 -4.61
N ALA A 380 -26.92 -13.06 -3.75
CA ALA A 380 -26.18 -12.67 -2.55
C ALA A 380 -25.88 -13.92 -1.69
N PRO A 381 -24.71 -14.00 -1.04
CA PRO A 381 -24.48 -15.02 -0.05
C PRO A 381 -25.51 -14.84 1.07
N GLN A 382 -26.15 -15.93 1.46
CA GLN A 382 -26.90 -15.93 2.71
C GLN A 382 -25.89 -15.67 3.83
N ARG A 383 -26.05 -14.58 4.57
CA ARG A 383 -25.28 -14.36 5.78
C ARG A 383 -25.70 -15.47 6.76
N VAL A 384 -24.74 -16.29 7.18
CA VAL A 384 -24.95 -17.16 8.34
C VAL A 384 -25.03 -16.21 9.52
N GLU A 385 -26.22 -15.97 10.03
CA GLU A 385 -26.38 -15.32 11.34
C GLU A 385 -25.61 -16.15 12.35
N PRO A 386 -24.77 -15.55 13.22
CA PRO A 386 -24.17 -16.30 14.30
C PRO A 386 -25.30 -16.92 15.11
N GLU A 387 -25.25 -18.26 15.30
CA GLU A 387 -26.19 -18.95 16.19
C GLU A 387 -26.26 -18.19 17.51
N PRO A 388 -27.46 -17.87 18.00
CA PRO A 388 -27.60 -17.24 19.30
C PRO A 388 -26.93 -18.17 20.31
N THR A 389 -25.86 -17.68 20.94
CA THR A 389 -25.19 -18.38 22.05
C THR A 389 -26.24 -18.62 23.14
N ASN A 390 -26.78 -19.81 23.16
CA ASN A 390 -27.58 -20.32 24.29
C ASN A 390 -26.63 -20.44 25.52
N LEU A 391 -26.36 -19.31 26.16
CA LEU A 391 -25.80 -19.34 27.49
C LEU A 391 -26.92 -19.83 28.43
N PRO A 392 -26.70 -20.88 29.17
CA PRO A 392 -27.68 -21.30 30.19
C PRO A 392 -27.88 -20.15 31.19
N PRO A 393 -29.10 -19.93 31.68
CA PRO A 393 -29.35 -18.89 32.65
C PRO A 393 -28.46 -19.15 33.88
N THR A 394 -27.67 -18.15 34.23
CA THR A 394 -26.88 -18.17 35.49
C THR A 394 -27.83 -18.28 36.64
N ALA A 395 -27.79 -19.43 37.34
CA ALA A 395 -28.49 -19.67 38.59
C ALA A 395 -27.84 -18.92 39.76
#